data_1478c54c4ef24833f8c46df52e316b56
#
_entry.id   1478c54c4ef24833f8c46df52e316b56
#
_cell.length_a   1.000
_cell.length_b   1.000
_cell.length_c   1.000
_cell.angle_alpha   90.00
_cell.angle_beta   90.00
_cell.angle_gamma   90.00
#
_symmetry.space_group_name_H-M   'P 1'
#
loop_
_entity.id
_entity.type
_entity.pdbx_description
1 polymer ?
#
loop_
_entity_poly.entity_id
_entity_poly.type
_entity_poly.pdbx_seq_one_letter_code
_entity_poly.pdbx_strand_id
1 'polypeptide(L)' 'LRKTGDLKNAEIFYLEGLKMDATHAGINEYLGELYLETNRIELAKERLEAIRGCDCEEFEELDALIKEKSN' A
#
# COMPACT_ATOMS: atom_id res chain seq x y z
N LEU A 1 1.70 7.12 15.58
CA LEU A 1 0.67 6.15 15.92
C LEU A 1 -0.60 6.43 15.16
N ARG A 2 -1.06 5.44 14.43
CA ARG A 2 -2.28 5.59 13.67
C ARG A 2 -3.45 5.05 14.47
N LYS A 3 -4.50 5.83 14.51
CA LYS A 3 -5.74 5.41 15.12
C LYS A 3 -6.65 4.86 14.02
N THR A 4 -7.64 4.09 14.43
CA THR A 4 -8.54 3.45 13.47
C THR A 4 -9.20 4.48 12.54
N GLY A 5 -9.64 5.60 13.11
CA GLY A 5 -10.24 6.65 12.29
C GLY A 5 -9.26 7.27 11.32
N ASP A 6 -8.01 7.40 11.74
CA ASP A 6 -6.98 7.98 10.88
C ASP A 6 -6.67 7.06 9.69
N LEU A 7 -6.73 5.75 9.91
CA LEU A 7 -6.49 4.81 8.82
C LEU A 7 -7.53 4.96 7.73
N LYS A 8 -8.80 5.14 8.11
CA LYS A 8 -9.86 5.30 7.14
C LYS A 8 -9.67 6.57 6.32
N ASN A 9 -9.33 7.67 6.99
CA ASN A 9 -9.08 8.92 6.28
C ASN A 9 -7.85 8.83 5.40
N ALA A 10 -6.81 8.16 5.88
CA ALA A 10 -5.60 7.98 5.09
C ALA A 10 -5.89 7.17 3.82
N GLU A 11 -6.74 6.14 3.94
CA GLU A 11 -7.10 5.35 2.78
C GLU A 11 -7.76 6.20 1.71
N ILE A 12 -8.70 7.04 2.11
CA ILE A 12 -9.39 7.92 1.17
C ILE A 12 -8.39 8.86 0.51
N PHE A 13 -7.48 9.41 1.29
CA PHE A 13 -6.48 10.33 0.78
C PHE A 13 -5.57 9.64 -0.26
N TYR A 14 -5.12 8.43 0.06
CA TYR A 14 -4.25 7.71 -0.86
C TYR A 14 -4.98 7.32 -2.14
N LEU A 15 -6.25 6.92 -2.02
CA LEU A 15 -7.03 6.57 -3.21
C LEU A 15 -7.22 7.77 -4.12
N GLU A 16 -7.42 8.95 -3.54
CA GLU A 16 -7.50 10.17 -4.34
C GLU A 16 -6.19 10.44 -5.07
N GLY A 17 -5.07 10.22 -4.39
CA GLY A 17 -3.76 10.40 -5.00
C GLY A 17 -3.55 9.44 -6.17
N LEU A 18 -4.03 8.21 -6.04
CA LEU A 18 -3.89 7.22 -7.11
C LEU A 18 -4.74 7.56 -8.33
N LYS A 19 -5.82 8.30 -8.14
CA LYS A 19 -6.58 8.76 -9.31
C LYS A 19 -5.75 9.69 -10.18
N MET A 20 -4.84 10.41 -9.56
CA MET A 20 -3.98 11.35 -10.28
C MET A 20 -2.74 10.66 -10.82
N ASP A 21 -2.21 9.67 -10.10
CA ASP A 21 -1.01 8.97 -10.51
C ASP A 21 -1.08 7.53 -9.98
N ALA A 22 -1.65 6.66 -10.78
CA ALA A 22 -1.95 5.29 -10.36
C ALA A 22 -0.69 4.46 -10.09
N THR A 23 0.45 4.87 -10.60
CA THR A 23 1.69 4.11 -10.41
C THR A 23 2.67 4.80 -9.48
N HIS A 24 2.20 5.78 -8.71
CA HIS A 24 3.07 6.46 -7.75
C HIS A 24 3.53 5.47 -6.69
N ALA A 25 4.85 5.23 -6.65
CA ALA A 25 5.38 4.18 -5.79
C ALA A 25 5.11 4.43 -4.32
N GLY A 26 5.32 5.66 -3.86
CA GLY A 26 5.12 5.99 -2.45
C GLY A 26 3.68 5.79 -2.01
N ILE A 27 2.73 6.25 -2.82
CA ILE A 27 1.32 6.12 -2.47
C ILE A 27 0.90 4.66 -2.46
N ASN A 28 1.35 3.89 -3.45
CA ASN A 28 1.03 2.47 -3.49
C ASN A 28 1.62 1.73 -2.29
N GLU A 29 2.83 2.09 -1.89
CA GLU A 29 3.44 1.46 -0.73
C GLU A 29 2.66 1.78 0.53
N TYR A 30 2.35 3.05 0.77
CA TYR A 30 1.62 3.45 1.97
C TYR A 30 0.23 2.84 2.03
N LEU A 31 -0.47 2.83 0.90
CA LEU A 31 -1.79 2.23 0.87
C LEU A 31 -1.71 0.73 1.06
N GLY A 32 -0.69 0.09 0.49
CA GLY A 32 -0.47 -1.33 0.71
C GLY A 32 -0.25 -1.66 2.17
N GLU A 33 0.57 -0.84 2.85
CA GLU A 33 0.79 -1.03 4.28
C GLU A 33 -0.50 -0.89 5.06
N LEU A 34 -1.31 0.10 4.70
CA LEU A 34 -2.59 0.32 5.35
C LEU A 34 -3.51 -0.89 5.17
N TYR A 35 -3.54 -1.45 3.98
CA TYR A 35 -4.34 -2.65 3.74
C TYR A 35 -3.84 -3.81 4.61
N LEU A 36 -2.53 -3.95 4.78
CA LEU A 36 -1.98 -4.98 5.64
C LEU A 36 -2.40 -4.77 7.09
N GLU A 37 -2.38 -3.52 7.55
CA GLU A 37 -2.77 -3.21 8.92
C GLU A 37 -4.23 -3.52 9.17
N THR A 38 -5.06 -3.43 8.14
CA THR A 38 -6.49 -3.69 8.25
C THR A 38 -6.85 -5.10 7.78
N ASN A 39 -5.83 -5.94 7.60
CA ASN A 39 -6.01 -7.36 7.27
C ASN A 39 -6.62 -7.59 5.89
N ARG A 40 -6.38 -6.66 4.96
CA ARG A 40 -6.84 -6.79 3.59
C ARG A 40 -5.66 -7.13 2.69
N ILE A 41 -5.14 -8.34 2.87
CA ILE A 41 -3.89 -8.77 2.24
C ILE A 41 -3.98 -8.75 0.72
N GLU A 42 -5.11 -9.19 0.17
CA GLU A 42 -5.26 -9.26 -1.28
C GLU A 42 -5.18 -7.88 -1.92
N LEU A 43 -5.76 -6.88 -1.26
CA LEU A 43 -5.69 -5.51 -1.78
C LEU A 43 -4.26 -4.98 -1.72
N ALA A 44 -3.52 -5.37 -0.68
CA ALA A 44 -2.12 -4.98 -0.59
C ALA A 44 -1.32 -5.56 -1.74
N LYS A 45 -1.61 -6.80 -2.12
CA LYS A 45 -0.93 -7.43 -3.25
C LYS A 45 -1.23 -6.70 -4.55
N GLU A 46 -2.45 -6.18 -4.71
CA GLU A 46 -2.79 -5.38 -5.89
C GLU A 46 -1.95 -4.11 -5.95
N ARG A 47 -1.73 -3.49 -4.78
CA ARG A 47 -0.88 -2.30 -4.76
C ARG A 47 0.55 -2.63 -5.14
N LEU A 48 1.02 -3.80 -4.72
CA LEU A 48 2.36 -4.23 -5.10
C LEU A 48 2.47 -4.43 -6.61
N GLU A 49 1.44 -5.04 -7.21
CA GLU A 49 1.44 -5.25 -8.66
C GLU A 49 1.46 -3.92 -9.41
N ALA A 50 0.79 -2.90 -8.87
CA ALA A 50 0.74 -1.60 -9.55
C ALA A 50 2.12 -0.97 -9.69
N ILE A 51 3.07 -1.34 -8.82
CA ILE A 51 4.42 -0.80 -8.89
C ILE A 51 5.45 -1.87 -9.25
N ARG A 52 4.99 -2.99 -9.76
CA ARG A 52 5.91 -4.03 -10.25
C ARG A 52 6.71 -3.46 -11.42
N GLY A 53 7.99 -3.68 -11.40
CA GLY A 53 8.86 -3.13 -12.41
C GLY A 53 9.43 -1.77 -12.04
N CYS A 54 8.94 -1.19 -10.96
CA CYS A 54 9.58 -0.01 -10.39
C CYS A 54 10.86 -0.48 -9.72
N ASP A 55 11.99 -0.10 -10.20
CA ASP A 55 13.27 -0.47 -9.58
C ASP A 55 13.50 0.44 -8.38
N CYS A 56 12.68 0.27 -7.34
CA CYS A 56 12.63 1.21 -6.22
C CYS A 56 12.45 0.50 -4.90
N GLU A 57 12.84 1.19 -3.82
CA GLU A 57 12.75 0.64 -2.49
C GLU A 57 11.31 0.37 -2.07
N GLU A 58 10.39 1.19 -2.54
CA GLU A 58 8.99 1.04 -2.18
C GLU A 58 8.45 -0.34 -2.54
N PHE A 59 8.83 -0.83 -3.72
CA PHE A 59 8.40 -2.16 -4.13
C PHE A 59 8.96 -3.22 -3.20
N GLU A 60 10.26 -3.13 -2.91
CA GLU A 60 10.91 -4.13 -2.08
C GLU A 60 10.36 -4.12 -0.66
N GLU A 61 10.12 -2.94 -0.11
CA GLU A 61 9.61 -2.84 1.24
C GLU A 61 8.19 -3.40 1.34
N LEU A 62 7.33 -3.06 0.40
CA LEU A 62 5.97 -3.58 0.43
C LEU A 62 5.94 -5.08 0.21
N ASP A 63 6.77 -5.58 -0.70
CA ASP A 63 6.87 -7.01 -0.95
C ASP A 63 7.27 -7.76 0.31
N ALA A 64 8.27 -7.24 1.04
CA ALA A 64 8.72 -7.88 2.28
C ALA A 64 7.62 -7.89 3.34
N LEU A 65 6.88 -6.78 3.46
CA LEU A 65 5.80 -6.71 4.43
C LEU A 65 4.68 -7.69 4.12
N ILE A 66 4.35 -7.84 2.83
CA ILE A 66 3.32 -8.78 2.43
C ILE A 66 3.74 -10.21 2.75
N LYS A 67 4.99 -10.55 2.48
CA LYS A 67 5.50 -11.88 2.78
C LYS A 67 5.45 -12.16 4.28
N GLU A 68 5.77 -11.15 5.08
CA GLU A 68 5.75 -11.28 6.53
C GLU A 68 4.33 -11.57 7.01
N LYS A 69 3.35 -10.86 6.48
CA LYS A 69 1.96 -11.04 6.89
C LYS A 69 1.36 -12.33 6.39
N SER A 70 1.85 -12.83 5.26
CA SER A 70 1.28 -14.03 4.62
C SER A 70 1.78 -15.32 5.23
N ASN A 71 2.81 -15.26 6.02
CA ASN A 71 3.38 -16.45 6.64
C ASN A 71 2.59 -16.96 7.83
#